data_c7109b3b4b2658bfd65478c47cbafcfe
#
_entry.id   c7109b3b4b2658bfd65478c47cbafcfe
#
_cell.length_a   1.000
_cell.length_b   1.000
_cell.length_c   1.000
_cell.angle_alpha   90.00
_cell.angle_beta   90.00
_cell.angle_gamma   90.00
#
_symmetry.space_group_name_H-M   'P 1'
#
loop_
_entity.id
_entity.type
_entity.pdbx_description
1 polymer ?
#
loop_
_entity_poly.entity_id
_entity_poly.type
_entity_poly.pdbx_seq_one_letter_code
_entity_poly.pdbx_strand_id
1 'polypeptide(L)'
;MKEVYGHLQTIAVTSDLFFENVEEISNLSPCNKENKILEPGIEVINCRINLTEPSLLEERPYLLMRLFAHAARTGLPIHYRTRRLVSANLDLVDEELRSSKYMAEAFLQALQGGERPLEVLDAMLDTGILAAYIPEFSEIKSLAQHDVYHVHTVDRHLLQTVAELHGLKEEESLIFMALESPHILYLAALLHDIGKGRGGHHAERGAEIVKDIGKRMGLSSEECACLSFLVQDHLYLVHIAMRRDLEDETLILKCAREIQDIERLNMLYLLSIADSRATGPNVWNDWKAALVHDLYLKITLFLEGSEIYDYHRIQALDWMKQQIASRLGEKGKESLAIMPDDYILNFTPEAIERHIQLKAQMSDQLSLVLAEDRRTYWSLLVMAKDRTGLLARVFGIMALHNLNVLAAQIFTLGDGTAIDVLDVKSSVNKGYDEQDWEALKRNLNLALDD
;
A
#
# COMPACT_ATOMS: atom_id res chain seq x y z
N MET A 1 23.69 14.87 -1.36
CA MET A 1 22.61 14.02 -1.90
C MET A 1 21.30 14.79 -2.02
N LYS A 2 20.75 15.40 -0.96
CA LYS A 2 19.50 16.20 -1.02
C LYS A 2 19.53 17.27 -2.12
N GLU A 3 20.60 18.04 -2.24
CA GLU A 3 20.78 19.04 -3.29
C GLU A 3 20.79 18.43 -4.71
N VAL A 4 21.46 17.27 -4.88
CA VAL A 4 21.50 16.59 -6.18
C VAL A 4 20.10 16.14 -6.60
N TYR A 5 19.36 15.51 -5.70
CA TYR A 5 17.96 15.12 -5.99
C TYR A 5 17.07 16.33 -6.25
N GLY A 6 17.24 17.43 -5.51
CA GLY A 6 16.52 18.68 -5.76
C GLY A 6 16.81 19.26 -7.16
N HIS A 7 18.05 19.23 -7.61
CA HIS A 7 18.40 19.66 -8.96
C HIS A 7 17.83 18.73 -10.05
N LEU A 8 17.89 17.41 -9.84
CA LEU A 8 17.30 16.45 -10.78
C LEU A 8 15.80 16.63 -10.90
N GLN A 9 15.10 16.85 -9.78
CA GLN A 9 13.68 17.16 -9.76
C GLN A 9 13.36 18.46 -10.51
N THR A 10 14.15 19.51 -10.31
CA THR A 10 13.97 20.79 -11.03
C THR A 10 14.14 20.59 -12.55
N ILE A 11 15.13 19.81 -12.98
CA ILE A 11 15.33 19.49 -14.40
C ILE A 11 14.13 18.71 -14.96
N ALA A 12 13.66 17.68 -14.26
CA ALA A 12 12.49 16.89 -14.67
C ALA A 12 11.26 17.76 -14.86
N VAL A 13 10.88 18.54 -13.83
CA VAL A 13 9.72 19.47 -13.87
C VAL A 13 9.85 20.46 -15.02
N THR A 14 11.05 21.04 -15.23
CA THR A 14 11.27 22.00 -16.31
C THR A 14 11.14 21.35 -17.69
N SER A 15 11.63 20.13 -17.84
CA SER A 15 11.49 19.36 -19.07
C SER A 15 10.04 19.03 -19.38
N ASP A 16 9.28 18.57 -18.39
CA ASP A 16 7.85 18.25 -18.55
C ASP A 16 7.05 19.47 -18.97
N LEU A 17 7.28 20.62 -18.31
CA LEU A 17 6.65 21.88 -18.68
C LEU A 17 7.01 22.33 -20.11
N PHE A 18 8.25 22.07 -20.55
CA PHE A 18 8.68 22.36 -21.92
C PHE A 18 7.96 21.48 -22.93
N PHE A 19 7.88 20.17 -22.68
CA PHE A 19 7.18 19.24 -23.57
C PHE A 19 5.69 19.53 -23.65
N GLU A 20 5.02 19.84 -22.53
CA GLU A 20 3.61 20.24 -22.53
C GLU A 20 3.37 21.50 -23.40
N ASN A 21 4.28 22.48 -23.36
CA ASN A 21 4.18 23.68 -24.18
C ASN A 21 4.36 23.35 -25.68
N VAL A 22 5.28 22.42 -26.01
CA VAL A 22 5.49 21.97 -27.39
C VAL A 22 4.27 21.21 -27.92
N GLU A 23 3.66 20.36 -27.11
CA GLU A 23 2.42 19.62 -27.45
C GLU A 23 1.26 20.58 -27.73
N GLU A 24 1.08 21.62 -26.89
CA GLU A 24 0.07 22.66 -27.09
C GLU A 24 0.25 23.40 -28.41
N ILE A 25 1.49 23.84 -28.72
CA ILE A 25 1.81 24.58 -29.95
C ILE A 25 1.60 23.69 -31.18
N SER A 26 1.87 22.39 -31.05
CA SER A 26 1.82 21.42 -32.15
C SER A 26 0.41 20.84 -32.38
N ASN A 27 -0.57 21.17 -31.55
CA ASN A 27 -1.93 20.59 -31.56
C ASN A 27 -1.95 19.05 -31.61
N LEU A 28 -0.98 18.40 -30.98
CA LEU A 28 -0.79 16.95 -31.07
C LEU A 28 -1.83 16.14 -30.27
N SER A 29 -2.57 16.79 -29.38
CA SER A 29 -3.60 16.14 -28.56
C SER A 29 -4.94 16.85 -28.66
N PRO A 30 -5.76 16.62 -29.71
CA PRO A 30 -7.07 17.21 -29.80
C PRO A 30 -8.00 16.67 -28.69
N CYS A 31 -8.47 17.54 -27.83
CA CYS A 31 -9.47 17.20 -26.82
C CYS A 31 -10.88 17.49 -27.35
N ASN A 32 -11.78 16.49 -27.30
CA ASN A 32 -13.16 16.59 -27.72
C ASN A 32 -14.13 16.97 -26.59
N LYS A 33 -13.63 17.30 -25.38
CA LYS A 33 -14.49 17.72 -24.26
C LYS A 33 -14.79 19.22 -24.37
N GLU A 34 -16.04 19.59 -24.13
CA GLU A 34 -16.47 20.99 -24.08
C GLU A 34 -15.80 21.76 -22.95
N ASN A 35 -15.49 23.02 -23.17
CA ASN A 35 -15.04 23.93 -22.13
C ASN A 35 -16.12 24.07 -21.06
N LYS A 36 -15.71 24.07 -19.78
CA LYS A 36 -16.63 24.08 -18.66
C LYS A 36 -16.10 24.94 -17.53
N ILE A 37 -16.94 25.86 -17.02
CA ILE A 37 -16.64 26.55 -15.78
C ILE A 37 -16.84 25.59 -14.60
N LEU A 38 -15.83 25.44 -13.76
CA LEU A 38 -15.88 24.64 -12.54
C LEU A 38 -16.28 25.46 -11.34
N GLU A 39 -15.71 26.66 -11.25
CA GLU A 39 -16.08 27.73 -10.32
C GLU A 39 -15.55 29.09 -10.86
N PRO A 40 -15.96 30.24 -10.30
CA PRO A 40 -15.47 31.54 -10.76
C PRO A 40 -13.94 31.61 -10.72
N GLY A 41 -13.34 31.83 -11.89
CA GLY A 41 -11.89 31.88 -12.08
C GLY A 41 -11.22 30.56 -12.41
N ILE A 42 -11.93 29.41 -12.32
CA ILE A 42 -11.38 28.09 -12.66
C ILE A 42 -12.23 27.40 -13.75
N GLU A 43 -11.62 27.11 -14.87
CA GLU A 43 -12.29 26.55 -16.04
C GLU A 43 -11.52 25.34 -16.63
N VAL A 44 -12.24 24.44 -17.26
CA VAL A 44 -11.67 23.43 -18.14
C VAL A 44 -11.58 23.98 -19.54
N ILE A 45 -10.37 24.11 -20.08
CA ILE A 45 -10.09 24.51 -21.45
C ILE A 45 -9.14 23.48 -22.07
N ASN A 46 -9.50 22.92 -23.21
CA ASN A 46 -8.72 21.88 -23.89
C ASN A 46 -8.34 20.69 -22.97
N CYS A 47 -9.31 20.19 -22.20
CA CYS A 47 -9.13 19.11 -21.20
C CYS A 47 -8.09 19.40 -20.11
N ARG A 48 -7.81 20.64 -19.84
CA ARG A 48 -6.90 21.08 -18.77
C ARG A 48 -7.58 22.08 -17.87
N ILE A 49 -7.26 22.05 -16.59
CA ILE A 49 -7.77 23.02 -15.62
C ILE A 49 -6.92 24.29 -15.71
N ASN A 50 -7.59 25.42 -15.87
CA ASN A 50 -7.00 26.74 -16.02
C ASN A 50 -7.51 27.69 -14.97
N LEU A 51 -6.62 28.55 -14.47
CA LEU A 51 -6.97 29.77 -13.73
C LEU A 51 -7.11 30.90 -14.76
N THR A 52 -8.35 31.29 -15.05
CA THR A 52 -8.65 32.27 -16.11
C THR A 52 -8.63 33.70 -15.62
N GLU A 53 -8.82 33.90 -14.30
CA GLU A 53 -8.83 35.21 -13.66
C GLU A 53 -7.82 35.30 -12.51
N PRO A 54 -6.50 35.46 -12.79
CA PRO A 54 -5.46 35.51 -11.75
C PRO A 54 -5.64 36.61 -10.70
N SER A 55 -6.30 37.69 -11.04
CA SER A 55 -6.62 38.81 -10.11
C SER A 55 -7.50 38.35 -8.93
N LEU A 56 -8.28 37.28 -9.10
CA LEU A 56 -9.07 36.73 -7.99
C LEU A 56 -8.22 36.15 -6.87
N LEU A 57 -6.95 35.82 -7.11
CA LEU A 57 -6.05 35.30 -6.07
C LEU A 57 -5.83 36.30 -4.92
N GLU A 58 -5.87 37.59 -5.19
CA GLU A 58 -5.77 38.63 -4.15
C GLU A 58 -6.98 38.61 -3.19
N GLU A 59 -8.17 38.32 -3.72
CA GLU A 59 -9.41 38.27 -2.93
C GLU A 59 -9.69 36.84 -2.40
N ARG A 60 -9.27 35.81 -3.14
CA ARG A 60 -9.59 34.40 -2.89
C ARG A 60 -8.37 33.52 -3.02
N PRO A 61 -7.35 33.69 -2.17
CA PRO A 61 -6.09 32.95 -2.30
C PRO A 61 -6.26 31.43 -2.13
N TYR A 62 -7.33 30.96 -1.50
CA TYR A 62 -7.66 29.52 -1.41
C TYR A 62 -7.89 28.86 -2.78
N LEU A 63 -8.12 29.62 -3.86
CA LEU A 63 -8.21 29.08 -5.22
C LEU A 63 -6.93 28.36 -5.64
N LEU A 64 -5.77 28.73 -5.08
CA LEU A 64 -4.52 28.02 -5.29
C LEU A 64 -4.64 26.53 -4.95
N MET A 65 -5.34 26.17 -3.87
CA MET A 65 -5.57 24.77 -3.48
C MET A 65 -6.78 24.16 -4.20
N ARG A 66 -7.80 24.96 -4.49
CA ARG A 66 -9.01 24.53 -5.20
C ARG A 66 -8.71 23.96 -6.58
N LEU A 67 -7.67 24.47 -7.27
CA LEU A 67 -7.18 23.91 -8.55
C LEU A 67 -6.88 22.42 -8.44
N PHE A 68 -6.20 22.01 -7.37
CA PHE A 68 -5.85 20.60 -7.14
C PHE A 68 -7.04 19.76 -6.72
N ALA A 69 -7.96 20.32 -5.92
CA ALA A 69 -9.24 19.66 -5.60
C ALA A 69 -10.07 19.39 -6.87
N HIS A 70 -10.11 20.33 -7.79
CA HIS A 70 -10.78 20.12 -9.08
C HIS A 70 -10.02 19.12 -9.96
N ALA A 71 -8.70 19.14 -9.98
CA ALA A 71 -7.89 18.15 -10.71
C ALA A 71 -8.17 16.72 -10.19
N ALA A 72 -8.16 16.53 -8.88
CA ALA A 72 -8.50 15.28 -8.24
C ALA A 72 -9.92 14.81 -8.63
N ARG A 73 -10.92 15.68 -8.52
CA ARG A 73 -12.32 15.33 -8.81
C ARG A 73 -12.59 15.01 -10.28
N THR A 74 -11.90 15.68 -11.21
CA THR A 74 -12.19 15.58 -12.67
C THR A 74 -11.26 14.62 -13.39
N GLY A 75 -10.15 14.21 -12.78
CA GLY A 75 -9.07 13.46 -13.40
C GLY A 75 -8.33 14.25 -14.50
N LEU A 76 -8.53 15.58 -14.58
CA LEU A 76 -7.90 16.42 -15.58
C LEU A 76 -6.64 17.09 -15.05
N PRO A 77 -5.56 17.15 -15.85
CA PRO A 77 -4.33 17.81 -15.44
C PRO A 77 -4.51 19.33 -15.37
N ILE A 78 -3.75 19.98 -14.49
CA ILE A 78 -3.67 21.44 -14.40
C ILE A 78 -2.74 21.93 -15.50
N HIS A 79 -3.19 22.94 -16.26
CA HIS A 79 -2.42 23.55 -17.32
C HIS A 79 -1.08 24.10 -16.82
N TYR A 80 0.01 23.98 -17.59
CA TYR A 80 1.35 24.37 -17.16
C TYR A 80 1.47 25.85 -16.77
N ARG A 81 0.76 26.77 -17.47
CA ARG A 81 0.73 28.20 -17.11
C ARG A 81 0.07 28.42 -15.76
N THR A 82 -0.99 27.68 -15.46
CA THR A 82 -1.67 27.72 -14.16
C THR A 82 -0.76 27.18 -13.05
N ARG A 83 -0.02 26.08 -13.29
CA ARG A 83 0.98 25.58 -12.33
C ARG A 83 2.07 26.64 -12.05
N ARG A 84 2.55 27.34 -13.08
CA ARG A 84 3.49 28.46 -12.90
C ARG A 84 2.90 29.63 -12.10
N LEU A 85 1.62 29.96 -12.33
CA LEU A 85 0.91 30.96 -11.53
C LEU A 85 0.82 30.53 -10.06
N VAL A 86 0.51 29.26 -9.77
CA VAL A 86 0.54 28.74 -8.40
C VAL A 86 1.92 28.96 -7.78
N SER A 87 3.00 28.51 -8.45
CA SER A 87 4.37 28.67 -7.93
C SER A 87 4.79 30.13 -7.74
N ALA A 88 4.26 31.06 -8.53
CA ALA A 88 4.58 32.48 -8.45
C ALA A 88 3.81 33.21 -7.34
N ASN A 89 2.76 32.62 -6.76
CA ASN A 89 1.89 33.24 -5.76
C ASN A 89 1.84 32.44 -4.44
N LEU A 90 2.89 31.68 -4.11
CA LEU A 90 2.96 30.91 -2.86
C LEU A 90 3.06 31.79 -1.61
N ASP A 91 3.52 33.01 -1.74
CA ASP A 91 3.56 34.05 -0.70
C ASP A 91 2.17 34.43 -0.18
N LEU A 92 1.11 34.22 -0.98
CA LEU A 92 -0.26 34.36 -0.53
C LEU A 92 -0.70 33.31 0.50
N VAL A 93 0.05 32.19 0.62
CA VAL A 93 -0.25 31.13 1.58
C VAL A 93 0.40 31.47 2.93
N ASP A 94 -0.15 32.50 3.56
CA ASP A 94 0.27 32.95 4.90
C ASP A 94 -0.31 32.08 6.04
N GLU A 95 -0.08 32.46 7.27
CA GLU A 95 -0.52 31.73 8.46
C GLU A 95 -2.05 31.72 8.61
N GLU A 96 -2.72 32.83 8.24
CA GLU A 96 -4.17 32.95 8.25
C GLU A 96 -4.80 32.00 7.24
N LEU A 97 -4.28 31.96 6.00
CA LEU A 97 -4.78 31.08 4.96
C LEU A 97 -4.52 29.60 5.28
N ARG A 98 -3.35 29.26 5.88
CA ARG A 98 -3.05 27.89 6.33
C ARG A 98 -4.05 27.37 7.37
N SER A 99 -4.61 28.26 8.18
CA SER A 99 -5.61 27.96 9.20
C SER A 99 -7.05 28.09 8.69
N SER A 100 -7.22 28.46 7.43
CA SER A 100 -8.53 28.64 6.80
C SER A 100 -9.22 27.30 6.55
N LYS A 101 -10.50 27.21 6.95
CA LYS A 101 -11.35 26.05 6.67
C LYS A 101 -11.44 25.75 5.16
N TYR A 102 -11.52 26.80 4.32
CA TYR A 102 -11.60 26.63 2.86
C TYR A 102 -10.35 25.96 2.30
N MET A 103 -9.18 26.30 2.86
CA MET A 103 -7.91 25.71 2.44
C MET A 103 -7.83 24.26 2.86
N ALA A 104 -8.23 23.93 4.11
CA ALA A 104 -8.25 22.57 4.64
C ALA A 104 -9.22 21.67 3.85
N GLU A 105 -10.45 22.14 3.58
CA GLU A 105 -11.43 21.41 2.80
C GLU A 105 -10.92 21.13 1.37
N ALA A 106 -10.35 22.13 0.70
CA ALA A 106 -9.77 21.95 -0.63
C ALA A 106 -8.60 20.98 -0.65
N PHE A 107 -7.74 21.05 0.35
CA PHE A 107 -6.61 20.12 0.51
C PHE A 107 -7.08 18.68 0.72
N LEU A 108 -8.02 18.45 1.64
CA LEU A 108 -8.57 17.12 1.88
C LEU A 108 -9.30 16.57 0.65
N GLN A 109 -10.00 17.41 -0.10
CA GLN A 109 -10.60 17.02 -1.37
C GLN A 109 -9.55 16.60 -2.41
N ALA A 110 -8.42 17.32 -2.49
CA ALA A 110 -7.33 16.98 -3.38
C ALA A 110 -6.66 15.65 -2.99
N LEU A 111 -6.54 15.39 -1.69
CA LEU A 111 -5.88 14.21 -1.14
C LEU A 111 -6.72 12.93 -1.31
N GLN A 112 -8.06 13.03 -1.14
CA GLN A 112 -8.99 11.90 -1.18
C GLN A 112 -9.60 11.61 -2.55
N GLY A 113 -9.44 12.53 -3.50
CA GLY A 113 -10.15 12.49 -4.78
C GLY A 113 -9.35 11.87 -5.91
N GLY A 114 -10.10 11.33 -6.89
CA GLY A 114 -9.65 11.12 -8.26
C GLY A 114 -9.12 9.74 -8.63
N GLU A 115 -9.11 9.53 -9.94
CA GLU A 115 -8.57 8.34 -10.60
C GLU A 115 -7.04 8.41 -10.76
N ARG A 116 -6.44 9.62 -10.58
CA ARG A 116 -5.01 9.89 -10.80
C ARG A 116 -4.40 10.64 -9.60
N PRO A 117 -4.45 10.05 -8.40
CA PRO A 117 -4.02 10.73 -7.18
C PRO A 117 -2.55 11.15 -7.24
N LEU A 118 -1.67 10.30 -7.76
CA LEU A 118 -0.23 10.59 -7.82
C LEU A 118 0.09 11.80 -8.70
N GLU A 119 -0.58 11.96 -9.85
CA GLU A 119 -0.37 13.12 -10.74
C GLU A 119 -0.75 14.45 -10.06
N VAL A 120 -1.82 14.45 -9.27
CA VAL A 120 -2.27 15.63 -8.52
C VAL A 120 -1.28 15.96 -7.41
N LEU A 121 -0.87 14.95 -6.64
CA LEU A 121 0.08 15.12 -5.54
C LEU A 121 1.47 15.55 -6.03
N ASP A 122 1.92 14.98 -7.15
CA ASP A 122 3.16 15.40 -7.82
C ASP A 122 3.09 16.87 -8.24
N ALA A 123 1.96 17.29 -8.84
CA ALA A 123 1.76 18.68 -9.20
C ALA A 123 1.74 19.62 -7.96
N MET A 124 1.19 19.15 -6.81
CA MET A 124 1.24 19.90 -5.55
C MET A 124 2.67 20.02 -5.01
N LEU A 125 3.45 18.94 -5.09
CA LEU A 125 4.85 18.94 -4.68
C LEU A 125 5.70 19.84 -5.58
N ASP A 126 5.53 19.72 -6.90
CA ASP A 126 6.34 20.41 -7.91
C ASP A 126 6.05 21.91 -7.97
N THR A 127 4.80 22.32 -7.77
CA THR A 127 4.42 23.75 -7.66
C THR A 127 4.89 24.36 -6.34
N GLY A 128 5.17 23.55 -5.32
CA GLY A 128 5.56 24.01 -3.98
C GLY A 128 4.38 24.32 -3.07
N ILE A 129 3.12 24.18 -3.52
CA ILE A 129 1.93 24.48 -2.72
C ILE A 129 1.84 23.58 -1.48
N LEU A 130 2.31 22.31 -1.58
CA LEU A 130 2.30 21.38 -0.46
C LEU A 130 3.18 21.88 0.69
N ALA A 131 4.40 22.32 0.39
CA ALA A 131 5.31 22.89 1.40
C ALA A 131 4.90 24.29 1.86
N ALA A 132 4.21 25.07 1.03
CA ALA A 132 3.63 26.35 1.43
C ALA A 132 2.48 26.17 2.42
N TYR A 133 1.63 25.15 2.21
CA TYR A 133 0.50 24.82 3.10
C TYR A 133 0.94 24.08 4.37
N ILE A 134 1.87 23.12 4.24
CA ILE A 134 2.48 22.35 5.34
C ILE A 134 3.97 22.67 5.38
N PRO A 135 4.41 23.74 6.06
CA PRO A 135 5.82 24.17 6.07
C PRO A 135 6.79 23.10 6.56
N GLU A 136 6.32 22.22 7.45
CA GLU A 136 7.05 21.10 8.01
C GLU A 136 7.51 20.11 6.93
N PHE A 137 6.76 20.01 5.82
CA PHE A 137 7.07 19.17 4.67
C PHE A 137 8.38 19.56 3.95
N SER A 138 8.80 20.83 4.11
CA SER A 138 10.05 21.34 3.52
C SER A 138 11.30 20.62 4.03
N GLU A 139 11.25 20.07 5.24
CA GLU A 139 12.40 19.37 5.84
C GLU A 139 12.68 18.02 5.19
N ILE A 140 11.64 17.37 4.72
CA ILE A 140 11.71 16.04 4.09
C ILE A 140 11.76 16.09 2.55
N LYS A 141 11.56 17.27 1.97
CA LYS A 141 11.63 17.46 0.51
C LYS A 141 12.99 17.02 -0.04
N SER A 142 12.97 16.15 -1.06
CA SER A 142 14.15 15.57 -1.71
C SER A 142 15.12 14.87 -0.73
N LEU A 143 14.63 14.42 0.42
CA LEU A 143 15.43 13.70 1.41
C LEU A 143 15.59 12.24 0.97
N ALA A 144 16.84 11.87 0.64
CA ALA A 144 17.15 10.50 0.30
C ALA A 144 17.29 9.62 1.54
N GLN A 145 16.74 8.41 1.50
CA GLN A 145 17.00 7.37 2.48
C GLN A 145 18.15 6.47 1.98
N HIS A 146 19.05 6.12 2.89
CA HIS A 146 20.22 5.29 2.58
C HIS A 146 20.00 3.84 3.03
N ASP A 147 18.88 3.25 2.69
CA ASP A 147 18.66 1.83 2.87
C ASP A 147 18.36 1.11 1.54
N VAL A 148 18.45 -0.22 1.55
CA VAL A 148 18.40 -1.07 0.35
C VAL A 148 16.96 -1.22 -0.17
N TYR A 149 15.95 -0.79 0.60
CA TYR A 149 14.54 -1.08 0.33
C TYR A 149 13.80 0.09 -0.29
N HIS A 150 14.21 1.34 -0.02
CA HIS A 150 13.51 2.52 -0.51
C HIS A 150 13.96 2.93 -1.91
N VAL A 151 13.02 2.95 -2.83
CA VAL A 151 13.24 3.36 -4.24
C VAL A 151 13.09 4.88 -4.40
N HIS A 152 12.36 5.52 -3.47
CA HIS A 152 11.96 6.93 -3.53
C HIS A 152 12.65 7.79 -2.47
N THR A 153 12.70 9.11 -2.69
CA THR A 153 12.93 10.09 -1.63
C THR A 153 11.75 10.11 -0.66
N VAL A 154 11.94 10.60 0.56
CA VAL A 154 10.89 10.58 1.61
C VAL A 154 9.61 11.26 1.12
N ASP A 155 9.73 12.44 0.53
CA ASP A 155 8.59 13.17 -0.04
C ASP A 155 7.83 12.36 -1.10
N ARG A 156 8.52 11.74 -2.04
CA ARG A 156 7.90 10.92 -3.09
C ARG A 156 7.30 9.62 -2.54
N HIS A 157 7.95 9.01 -1.53
CA HIS A 157 7.40 7.85 -0.83
C HIS A 157 6.05 8.17 -0.17
N LEU A 158 5.93 9.32 0.50
CA LEU A 158 4.68 9.74 1.10
C LEU A 158 3.56 9.95 0.07
N LEU A 159 3.85 10.54 -1.08
CA LEU A 159 2.88 10.67 -2.17
C LEU A 159 2.48 9.30 -2.74
N GLN A 160 3.45 8.40 -2.89
CA GLN A 160 3.17 7.04 -3.35
C GLN A 160 2.30 6.27 -2.34
N THR A 161 2.54 6.43 -1.02
CA THR A 161 1.71 5.82 0.02
C THR A 161 0.24 6.26 -0.08
N VAL A 162 0.00 7.55 -0.35
CA VAL A 162 -1.37 8.05 -0.62
C VAL A 162 -1.96 7.42 -1.88
N ALA A 163 -1.18 7.29 -2.96
CA ALA A 163 -1.64 6.67 -4.20
C ALA A 163 -1.98 5.17 -4.01
N GLU A 164 -1.18 4.44 -3.22
CA GLU A 164 -1.48 3.04 -2.87
C GLU A 164 -2.79 2.89 -2.09
N LEU A 165 -3.14 3.84 -1.21
CA LEU A 165 -4.44 3.84 -0.52
C LEU A 165 -5.61 3.95 -1.49
N HIS A 166 -5.47 4.71 -2.58
CA HIS A 166 -6.53 4.79 -3.59
C HIS A 166 -6.75 3.44 -4.29
N GLY A 167 -5.68 2.68 -4.56
CA GLY A 167 -5.77 1.32 -5.08
C GLY A 167 -6.44 0.36 -4.08
N LEU A 168 -6.05 0.45 -2.81
CA LEU A 168 -6.62 -0.38 -1.73
C LEU A 168 -8.12 -0.14 -1.49
N LYS A 169 -8.65 1.03 -1.85
CA LYS A 169 -10.08 1.32 -1.69
C LYS A 169 -10.99 0.34 -2.43
N GLU A 170 -10.55 -0.21 -3.53
CA GLU A 170 -11.29 -1.25 -4.27
C GLU A 170 -10.98 -2.65 -3.72
N GLU A 171 -9.72 -2.93 -3.39
CA GLU A 171 -9.27 -4.22 -2.88
C GLU A 171 -9.84 -4.51 -1.47
N GLU A 172 -9.80 -3.52 -0.57
CA GLU A 172 -10.24 -3.60 0.83
C GLU A 172 -11.52 -2.77 1.05
N SER A 173 -12.45 -2.84 0.11
CA SER A 173 -13.64 -1.98 0.06
C SER A 173 -14.49 -2.04 1.33
N LEU A 174 -14.63 -3.20 1.96
CA LEU A 174 -15.41 -3.37 3.20
C LEU A 174 -14.79 -2.60 4.36
N ILE A 175 -13.47 -2.66 4.51
CA ILE A 175 -12.75 -1.94 5.57
C ILE A 175 -12.81 -0.43 5.31
N PHE A 176 -12.63 0.00 4.05
CA PHE A 176 -12.77 1.42 3.69
C PHE A 176 -14.19 1.97 3.92
N MET A 177 -15.23 1.18 3.63
CA MET A 177 -16.64 1.59 3.86
C MET A 177 -16.98 1.70 5.35
N ALA A 178 -16.27 0.98 6.21
CA ALA A 178 -16.46 1.03 7.66
C ALA A 178 -15.77 2.23 8.31
N LEU A 179 -14.91 2.98 7.59
CA LEU A 179 -14.24 4.16 8.14
C LEU A 179 -15.20 5.34 8.31
N GLU A 180 -15.29 5.87 9.52
CA GLU A 180 -16.05 7.09 9.82
C GLU A 180 -15.29 8.35 9.36
N SER A 181 -13.96 8.34 9.52
CA SER A 181 -13.08 9.48 9.23
C SER A 181 -11.95 9.15 8.24
N PRO A 182 -12.27 8.74 6.98
CA PRO A 182 -11.24 8.31 6.01
C PRO A 182 -10.19 9.40 5.71
N HIS A 183 -10.53 10.68 5.88
CA HIS A 183 -9.58 11.78 5.68
C HIS A 183 -8.38 11.71 6.63
N ILE A 184 -8.54 11.16 7.83
CA ILE A 184 -7.44 10.97 8.79
C ILE A 184 -6.44 9.92 8.28
N LEU A 185 -6.94 8.84 7.66
CA LEU A 185 -6.09 7.83 7.04
C LEU A 185 -5.24 8.41 5.90
N TYR A 186 -5.84 9.22 5.02
CA TYR A 186 -5.12 9.88 3.93
C TYR A 186 -4.08 10.89 4.44
N LEU A 187 -4.41 11.65 5.51
CA LEU A 187 -3.44 12.52 6.18
C LEU A 187 -2.30 11.72 6.81
N ALA A 188 -2.60 10.60 7.47
CA ALA A 188 -1.59 9.72 8.03
C ALA A 188 -0.65 9.18 6.93
N ALA A 189 -1.19 8.75 5.80
CA ALA A 189 -0.39 8.28 4.67
C ALA A 189 0.56 9.37 4.13
N LEU A 190 0.09 10.62 4.03
CA LEU A 190 0.93 11.73 3.58
C LEU A 190 1.98 12.16 4.63
N LEU A 191 1.75 11.90 5.92
CA LEU A 191 2.52 12.50 7.00
C LEU A 191 3.24 11.50 7.91
N HIS A 192 3.10 10.16 7.71
CA HIS A 192 3.64 9.16 8.65
C HIS A 192 5.15 9.30 8.87
N ASP A 193 5.87 9.74 7.87
CA ASP A 193 7.31 9.92 7.88
C ASP A 193 7.76 11.41 7.98
N ILE A 194 6.86 12.33 8.31
CA ILE A 194 7.15 13.77 8.39
C ILE A 194 8.25 14.10 9.39
N GLY A 195 8.46 13.26 10.39
CA GLY A 195 9.52 13.41 11.39
C GLY A 195 10.91 12.99 10.92
N LYS A 196 11.07 12.43 9.71
CA LYS A 196 12.37 12.12 9.11
C LYS A 196 13.14 13.43 8.81
N GLY A 197 14.45 13.38 8.74
CA GLY A 197 15.29 14.56 8.45
C GLY A 197 15.97 15.17 9.68
N ARG A 198 15.56 14.84 10.90
CA ARG A 198 16.13 15.37 12.15
C ARG A 198 16.79 14.30 13.05
N GLY A 199 17.21 13.17 12.49
CA GLY A 199 17.82 12.07 13.26
C GLY A 199 16.81 11.03 13.79
N GLY A 200 17.23 10.16 14.73
CA GLY A 200 16.42 9.06 15.28
C GLY A 200 15.07 9.46 15.89
N HIS A 201 14.22 8.47 16.19
CA HIS A 201 12.88 8.66 16.76
C HIS A 201 11.93 9.48 15.88
N HIS A 202 11.96 9.22 14.54
CA HIS A 202 11.15 9.97 13.57
C HIS A 202 9.65 9.80 13.79
N ALA A 203 9.20 8.61 14.21
CA ALA A 203 7.78 8.33 14.43
C ALA A 203 7.21 9.14 15.61
N GLU A 204 7.92 9.16 16.76
CA GLU A 204 7.53 9.96 17.93
C GLU A 204 7.50 11.46 17.61
N ARG A 205 8.51 11.94 16.89
CA ARG A 205 8.57 13.34 16.46
C ARG A 205 7.48 13.67 15.44
N GLY A 206 7.25 12.77 14.49
CA GLY A 206 6.17 12.90 13.51
C GLY A 206 4.82 13.03 14.21
N ALA A 207 4.56 12.20 15.21
CA ALA A 207 3.35 12.22 16.02
C ALA A 207 3.09 13.58 16.69
N GLU A 208 4.12 14.26 17.17
CA GLU A 208 3.97 15.61 17.74
C GLU A 208 3.73 16.67 16.64
N ILE A 209 4.47 16.60 15.54
CA ILE A 209 4.31 17.52 14.40
C ILE A 209 2.89 17.47 13.85
N VAL A 210 2.32 16.27 13.65
CA VAL A 210 0.99 16.13 13.05
C VAL A 210 -0.14 16.61 13.95
N LYS A 211 0.05 16.66 15.28
CA LYS A 211 -0.93 17.27 16.19
C LYS A 211 -1.08 18.76 15.90
N ASP A 212 0.02 19.47 15.66
CA ASP A 212 -0.03 20.91 15.37
C ASP A 212 -0.55 21.16 13.95
N ILE A 213 -0.20 20.31 12.98
CA ILE A 213 -0.78 20.34 11.64
C ILE A 213 -2.30 20.13 11.70
N GLY A 214 -2.76 19.10 12.42
CA GLY A 214 -4.19 18.81 12.56
C GLY A 214 -4.99 19.93 13.20
N LYS A 215 -4.47 20.53 14.30
CA LYS A 215 -5.09 21.72 14.92
C LYS A 215 -5.20 22.87 13.95
N ARG A 216 -4.14 23.16 13.18
CA ARG A 216 -4.10 24.22 12.17
C ARG A 216 -5.13 23.98 11.06
N MET A 217 -5.37 22.72 10.68
CA MET A 217 -6.38 22.31 9.71
C MET A 217 -7.81 22.30 10.29
N GLY A 218 -7.98 22.53 11.60
CA GLY A 218 -9.28 22.53 12.27
C GLY A 218 -9.83 21.14 12.60
N LEU A 219 -8.98 20.13 12.69
CA LEU A 219 -9.36 18.79 13.15
C LEU A 219 -9.77 18.82 14.62
N SER A 220 -10.71 17.97 15.01
CA SER A 220 -11.10 17.75 16.40
C SER A 220 -9.94 17.17 17.23
N SER A 221 -10.06 17.22 18.54
CA SER A 221 -9.06 16.65 19.44
C SER A 221 -8.93 15.13 19.27
N GLU A 222 -10.02 14.45 18.95
CA GLU A 222 -10.09 13.00 18.72
C GLU A 222 -9.40 12.65 17.39
N GLU A 223 -9.69 13.41 16.33
CA GLU A 223 -9.02 13.25 15.02
C GLU A 223 -7.53 13.52 15.11
N CYS A 224 -7.11 14.58 15.85
CA CYS A 224 -5.68 14.84 16.08
C CYS A 224 -5.00 13.71 16.87
N ALA A 225 -5.69 13.11 17.85
CA ALA A 225 -5.17 11.98 18.60
C ALA A 225 -5.05 10.72 17.73
N CYS A 226 -6.04 10.45 16.88
CA CYS A 226 -6.01 9.35 15.93
C CYS A 226 -4.89 9.51 14.90
N LEU A 227 -4.77 10.71 14.30
CA LEU A 227 -3.69 11.01 13.35
C LEU A 227 -2.30 10.82 13.99
N SER A 228 -2.13 11.33 15.22
CA SER A 228 -0.88 11.17 15.98
C SER A 228 -0.55 9.72 16.27
N PHE A 229 -1.55 8.91 16.66
CA PHE A 229 -1.40 7.48 16.86
C PHE A 229 -0.95 6.77 15.58
N LEU A 230 -1.65 7.03 14.46
CA LEU A 230 -1.32 6.40 13.18
C LEU A 230 0.12 6.72 12.73
N VAL A 231 0.57 7.96 12.91
CA VAL A 231 1.94 8.36 12.57
C VAL A 231 2.97 7.72 13.51
N GLN A 232 2.68 7.67 14.82
CA GLN A 232 3.57 7.06 15.80
C GLN A 232 3.74 5.56 15.57
N ASP A 233 2.64 4.88 15.29
CA ASP A 233 2.57 3.42 15.29
C ASP A 233 2.42 2.80 13.89
N HIS A 234 2.71 3.57 12.81
CA HIS A 234 2.54 3.10 11.41
C HIS A 234 3.26 1.77 11.09
N LEU A 235 4.37 1.46 11.78
CA LEU A 235 5.11 0.20 11.63
C LEU A 235 4.66 -0.90 12.60
N TYR A 236 3.71 -0.62 13.51
CA TYR A 236 3.37 -1.49 14.62
C TYR A 236 2.90 -2.88 14.16
N LEU A 237 1.87 -2.95 13.32
CA LEU A 237 1.32 -4.24 12.85
C LEU A 237 2.36 -5.07 12.11
N VAL A 238 3.14 -4.45 11.24
CA VAL A 238 4.20 -5.14 10.49
C VAL A 238 5.28 -5.66 11.44
N HIS A 239 5.71 -4.89 12.43
CA HIS A 239 6.72 -5.32 13.40
C HIS A 239 6.23 -6.49 14.25
N ILE A 240 4.98 -6.46 14.71
CA ILE A 240 4.40 -7.56 15.49
C ILE A 240 4.26 -8.81 14.62
N ALA A 241 3.63 -8.70 13.46
CA ALA A 241 3.37 -9.81 12.56
C ALA A 241 4.65 -10.55 12.11
N MET A 242 5.74 -9.81 11.92
CA MET A 242 7.00 -10.37 11.42
C MET A 242 7.94 -10.92 12.50
N ARG A 243 7.71 -10.63 13.78
CA ARG A 243 8.69 -10.89 14.84
C ARG A 243 8.15 -11.60 16.06
N ARG A 244 6.84 -11.79 16.15
CA ARG A 244 6.19 -12.35 17.33
C ARG A 244 5.36 -13.58 16.98
N ASP A 245 5.12 -14.39 17.98
CA ASP A 245 4.20 -15.52 17.88
C ASP A 245 2.76 -15.00 17.93
N LEU A 246 2.03 -15.16 16.84
CA LEU A 246 0.65 -14.69 16.71
C LEU A 246 -0.36 -15.63 17.39
N GLU A 247 0.08 -16.79 17.88
CA GLU A 247 -0.75 -17.69 18.70
C GLU A 247 -0.73 -17.30 20.19
N ASP A 248 0.10 -16.34 20.59
CA ASP A 248 0.13 -15.82 21.96
C ASP A 248 -1.04 -14.85 22.19
N GLU A 249 -2.11 -15.35 22.81
CA GLU A 249 -3.30 -14.55 23.16
C GLU A 249 -2.97 -13.33 24.03
N THR A 250 -1.93 -13.43 24.89
CA THR A 250 -1.49 -12.31 25.75
C THR A 250 -0.94 -11.17 24.90
N LEU A 251 -0.19 -11.49 23.84
CA LEU A 251 0.28 -10.53 22.87
C LEU A 251 -0.88 -9.85 22.14
N ILE A 252 -1.83 -10.63 21.62
CA ILE A 252 -2.98 -10.10 20.89
C ILE A 252 -3.82 -9.17 21.78
N LEU A 253 -4.09 -9.59 23.03
CA LEU A 253 -4.79 -8.74 24.00
C LEU A 253 -4.04 -7.43 24.29
N LYS A 254 -2.71 -7.46 24.35
CA LYS A 254 -1.87 -6.27 24.48
C LYS A 254 -2.03 -5.35 23.26
N CYS A 255 -1.95 -5.90 22.06
CA CYS A 255 -2.16 -5.13 20.83
C CYS A 255 -3.54 -4.47 20.79
N ALA A 256 -4.60 -5.21 21.14
CA ALA A 256 -5.95 -4.66 21.19
C ALA A 256 -6.09 -3.49 22.19
N ARG A 257 -5.44 -3.59 23.36
CA ARG A 257 -5.43 -2.50 24.35
C ARG A 257 -4.65 -1.26 23.89
N GLU A 258 -3.56 -1.43 23.16
CA GLU A 258 -2.75 -0.32 22.62
C GLU A 258 -3.48 0.40 21.48
N ILE A 259 -4.15 -0.35 20.60
CA ILE A 259 -4.92 0.20 19.46
C ILE A 259 -6.24 0.82 19.91
N GLN A 260 -6.94 0.22 20.89
CA GLN A 260 -8.13 0.68 21.60
C GLN A 260 -9.45 0.47 20.87
N ASP A 261 -9.56 0.77 19.59
CA ASP A 261 -10.81 0.71 18.83
C ASP A 261 -10.60 0.17 17.40
N ILE A 262 -11.71 -0.25 16.79
CA ILE A 262 -11.71 -0.86 15.46
C ILE A 262 -11.40 0.15 14.34
N GLU A 263 -11.79 1.41 14.50
CA GLU A 263 -11.52 2.47 13.53
C GLU A 263 -10.01 2.70 13.38
N ARG A 264 -9.28 2.79 14.50
CA ARG A 264 -7.82 2.90 14.52
C ARG A 264 -7.14 1.66 13.95
N LEU A 265 -7.66 0.47 14.27
CA LEU A 265 -7.15 -0.78 13.72
C LEU A 265 -7.29 -0.83 12.20
N ASN A 266 -8.47 -0.49 11.68
CA ASN A 266 -8.77 -0.44 10.26
C ASN A 266 -7.82 0.52 9.52
N MET A 267 -7.67 1.74 10.06
CA MET A 267 -6.76 2.74 9.48
C MET A 267 -5.30 2.28 9.53
N LEU A 268 -4.85 1.70 10.66
CA LEU A 268 -3.48 1.24 10.82
C LEU A 268 -3.17 0.06 9.89
N TYR A 269 -4.11 -0.85 9.68
CA TYR A 269 -4.00 -1.96 8.75
C TYR A 269 -3.82 -1.46 7.31
N LEU A 270 -4.72 -0.58 6.85
CA LEU A 270 -4.66 -0.01 5.51
C LEU A 270 -3.38 0.81 5.29
N LEU A 271 -2.96 1.60 6.28
CA LEU A 271 -1.72 2.38 6.23
C LEU A 271 -0.50 1.46 6.14
N SER A 272 -0.46 0.36 6.90
CA SER A 272 0.64 -0.61 6.89
C SER A 272 0.83 -1.28 5.53
N ILE A 273 -0.27 -1.58 4.83
CA ILE A 273 -0.24 -2.12 3.47
C ILE A 273 0.29 -1.07 2.49
N ALA A 274 -0.31 0.13 2.52
CA ALA A 274 0.02 1.21 1.59
C ALA A 274 1.49 1.64 1.72
N ASP A 275 2.00 1.86 2.94
CA ASP A 275 3.40 2.18 3.23
C ASP A 275 4.35 1.08 2.72
N SER A 276 4.03 -0.18 3.02
CA SER A 276 4.87 -1.30 2.58
C SER A 276 4.93 -1.42 1.05
N ARG A 277 3.81 -1.20 0.34
CA ARG A 277 3.76 -1.20 -1.14
C ARG A 277 4.55 -0.01 -1.71
N ALA A 278 4.39 1.17 -1.13
CA ALA A 278 5.08 2.39 -1.55
C ALA A 278 6.61 2.34 -1.32
N THR A 279 7.08 1.54 -0.37
CA THR A 279 8.52 1.39 -0.08
C THR A 279 9.25 0.71 -1.24
N GLY A 280 8.64 -0.29 -1.88
CA GLY A 280 9.21 -0.95 -3.05
C GLY A 280 8.53 -2.28 -3.40
N PRO A 281 8.71 -2.77 -4.64
CA PRO A 281 7.95 -3.90 -5.18
C PRO A 281 8.17 -5.24 -4.46
N ASN A 282 9.21 -5.34 -3.62
CA ASN A 282 9.57 -6.56 -2.91
C ASN A 282 9.35 -6.47 -1.40
N VAL A 283 8.82 -5.35 -0.91
CA VAL A 283 8.62 -5.10 0.53
C VAL A 283 7.28 -5.69 0.99
N TRP A 284 6.26 -5.67 0.13
CA TRP A 284 4.97 -6.29 0.36
C TRP A 284 4.84 -7.54 -0.51
N ASN A 285 4.69 -8.71 0.11
CA ASN A 285 4.49 -10.00 -0.55
C ASN A 285 3.32 -10.75 0.12
N ASP A 286 2.86 -11.83 -0.51
CA ASP A 286 1.69 -12.60 -0.07
C ASP A 286 1.86 -13.15 1.35
N TRP A 287 3.08 -13.54 1.73
CA TRP A 287 3.35 -14.02 3.08
C TRP A 287 3.23 -12.91 4.14
N LYS A 288 3.82 -11.75 3.88
CA LYS A 288 3.71 -10.59 4.79
C LYS A 288 2.26 -10.12 4.88
N ALA A 289 1.55 -10.12 3.75
CA ALA A 289 0.12 -9.83 3.69
C ALA A 289 -0.68 -10.78 4.58
N ALA A 290 -0.45 -12.11 4.46
CA ALA A 290 -1.13 -13.12 5.26
C ALA A 290 -0.90 -12.94 6.75
N LEU A 291 0.35 -12.70 7.19
CA LEU A 291 0.66 -12.48 8.61
C LEU A 291 0.03 -11.21 9.18
N VAL A 292 0.10 -10.11 8.43
CA VAL A 292 -0.49 -8.83 8.88
C VAL A 292 -2.01 -8.94 8.91
N HIS A 293 -2.61 -9.64 7.96
CA HIS A 293 -4.04 -9.90 7.92
C HIS A 293 -4.50 -10.83 9.07
N ASP A 294 -3.75 -11.90 9.36
CA ASP A 294 -4.04 -12.79 10.51
C ASP A 294 -3.99 -12.00 11.83
N LEU A 295 -2.96 -11.19 12.02
CA LEU A 295 -2.87 -10.31 13.20
C LEU A 295 -4.05 -9.34 13.28
N TYR A 296 -4.42 -8.70 12.16
CA TYR A 296 -5.58 -7.80 12.07
C TYR A 296 -6.86 -8.52 12.51
N LEU A 297 -7.13 -9.71 11.97
CA LEU A 297 -8.32 -10.49 12.32
C LEU A 297 -8.33 -10.89 13.81
N LYS A 298 -7.20 -11.32 14.36
CA LYS A 298 -7.10 -11.70 15.79
C LYS A 298 -7.34 -10.50 16.72
N ILE A 299 -6.83 -9.31 16.37
CA ILE A 299 -7.08 -8.09 17.16
C ILE A 299 -8.54 -7.66 17.04
N THR A 300 -9.14 -7.74 15.86
CA THR A 300 -10.56 -7.44 15.63
C THR A 300 -11.46 -8.25 16.57
N LEU A 301 -11.14 -9.54 16.76
CA LEU A 301 -11.83 -10.42 17.71
C LEU A 301 -11.96 -9.84 19.12
N PHE A 302 -10.85 -9.28 19.63
CA PHE A 302 -10.82 -8.72 20.97
C PHE A 302 -11.52 -7.36 21.07
N LEU A 303 -11.53 -6.59 20.00
CA LEU A 303 -12.15 -5.26 19.98
C LEU A 303 -13.66 -5.30 19.77
N GLU A 304 -14.16 -6.24 18.96
CA GLU A 304 -15.60 -6.34 18.61
C GLU A 304 -16.37 -7.39 19.42
N GLY A 305 -15.67 -8.30 20.08
CA GLY A 305 -16.27 -9.45 20.75
C GLY A 305 -16.51 -10.64 19.81
N SER A 306 -16.54 -11.86 20.36
CA SER A 306 -16.46 -13.12 19.59
C SER A 306 -17.59 -13.37 18.56
N GLU A 307 -18.78 -12.79 18.72
CA GLU A 307 -19.92 -13.06 17.83
C GLU A 307 -19.79 -12.40 16.45
N ILE A 308 -19.10 -11.24 16.34
CA ILE A 308 -18.95 -10.50 15.09
C ILE A 308 -17.81 -11.08 14.23
N TYR A 309 -16.78 -11.64 14.86
CA TYR A 309 -15.67 -12.29 14.15
C TYR A 309 -16.12 -13.51 13.33
N ASP A 310 -16.94 -14.36 13.91
CA ASP A 310 -17.48 -15.51 13.20
C ASP A 310 -18.28 -15.04 11.97
N TYR A 311 -18.98 -13.92 12.05
CA TYR A 311 -19.72 -13.36 10.94
C TYR A 311 -18.81 -12.85 9.80
N HIS A 312 -17.77 -12.07 10.10
CA HIS A 312 -16.84 -11.55 9.07
C HIS A 312 -15.97 -12.66 8.46
N ARG A 313 -15.51 -13.60 9.26
CA ARG A 313 -14.78 -14.78 8.78
C ARG A 313 -15.66 -15.64 7.87
N ILE A 314 -16.91 -15.86 8.23
CA ILE A 314 -17.88 -16.58 7.40
C ILE A 314 -18.13 -15.85 6.10
N GLN A 315 -18.33 -14.53 6.11
CA GLN A 315 -18.55 -13.75 4.89
C GLN A 315 -17.33 -13.78 3.96
N ALA A 316 -16.12 -13.59 4.50
CA ALA A 316 -14.88 -13.66 3.71
C ALA A 316 -14.72 -15.07 3.10
N LEU A 317 -14.97 -16.09 3.89
CA LEU A 317 -14.90 -17.48 3.44
C LEU A 317 -15.95 -17.80 2.37
N ASP A 318 -17.19 -17.36 2.56
CA ASP A 318 -18.26 -17.53 1.58
C ASP A 318 -17.97 -16.80 0.27
N TRP A 319 -17.45 -15.58 0.35
CA TRP A 319 -17.02 -14.83 -0.82
C TRP A 319 -15.90 -15.55 -1.56
N MET A 320 -14.85 -16.01 -0.85
CA MET A 320 -13.74 -16.78 -1.44
C MET A 320 -14.24 -18.06 -2.11
N LYS A 321 -15.08 -18.82 -1.41
CA LYS A 321 -15.69 -20.06 -1.94
C LYS A 321 -16.53 -19.79 -3.20
N GLN A 322 -17.27 -18.68 -3.23
CA GLN A 322 -18.04 -18.27 -4.42
C GLN A 322 -17.13 -17.89 -5.59
N GLN A 323 -16.04 -17.13 -5.35
CA GLN A 323 -15.09 -16.78 -6.41
C GLN A 323 -14.45 -18.02 -7.03
N ILE A 324 -13.98 -18.95 -6.21
CA ILE A 324 -13.35 -20.20 -6.67
C ILE A 324 -14.38 -21.08 -7.40
N ALA A 325 -15.59 -21.24 -6.87
CA ALA A 325 -16.66 -22.01 -7.49
C ALA A 325 -17.10 -21.40 -8.83
N SER A 326 -17.13 -20.07 -8.96
CA SER A 326 -17.49 -19.40 -10.21
C SER A 326 -16.46 -19.63 -11.32
N ARG A 327 -15.18 -19.78 -10.97
CA ARG A 327 -14.06 -20.00 -11.91
C ARG A 327 -13.92 -21.46 -12.35
N LEU A 328 -14.13 -22.40 -11.43
CA LEU A 328 -13.84 -23.83 -11.65
C LEU A 328 -15.09 -24.71 -11.77
N GLY A 329 -16.28 -24.18 -11.55
CA GLY A 329 -17.54 -24.92 -11.59
C GLY A 329 -17.61 -26.06 -10.57
N GLU A 330 -18.17 -27.23 -10.96
CA GLU A 330 -18.34 -28.38 -10.04
C GLU A 330 -17.01 -28.93 -9.49
N LYS A 331 -15.93 -28.93 -10.29
CA LYS A 331 -14.59 -29.35 -9.81
C LYS A 331 -14.06 -28.44 -8.70
N GLY A 332 -14.38 -27.14 -8.77
CA GLY A 332 -14.04 -26.19 -7.71
C GLY A 332 -14.77 -26.51 -6.41
N LYS A 333 -16.04 -26.83 -6.46
CA LYS A 333 -16.86 -27.19 -5.30
C LYS A 333 -16.36 -28.47 -4.60
N GLU A 334 -16.03 -29.49 -5.36
CA GLU A 334 -15.47 -30.75 -4.83
C GLU A 334 -14.11 -30.50 -4.15
N SER A 335 -13.24 -29.68 -4.77
CA SER A 335 -11.93 -29.33 -4.21
C SER A 335 -12.07 -28.50 -2.93
N LEU A 336 -13.01 -27.54 -2.90
CA LEU A 336 -13.26 -26.72 -1.70
C LEU A 336 -13.72 -27.54 -0.50
N ALA A 337 -14.40 -28.67 -0.70
CA ALA A 337 -14.90 -29.52 0.40
C ALA A 337 -13.76 -30.16 1.22
N ILE A 338 -12.57 -30.29 0.67
CA ILE A 338 -11.39 -30.87 1.34
C ILE A 338 -10.38 -29.82 1.79
N MET A 339 -10.61 -28.54 1.50
CA MET A 339 -9.70 -27.45 1.88
C MET A 339 -10.05 -26.91 3.26
N PRO A 340 -9.08 -26.80 4.18
CA PRO A 340 -9.28 -26.10 5.43
C PRO A 340 -9.65 -24.63 5.19
N ASP A 341 -10.50 -24.09 6.06
CA ASP A 341 -10.91 -22.68 5.95
C ASP A 341 -9.71 -21.72 6.02
N ASP A 342 -8.72 -22.03 6.85
CA ASP A 342 -7.49 -21.24 6.96
C ASP A 342 -6.67 -21.26 5.67
N TYR A 343 -6.63 -22.39 4.96
CA TYR A 343 -6.00 -22.45 3.64
C TYR A 343 -6.71 -21.54 2.64
N ILE A 344 -8.05 -21.56 2.61
CA ILE A 344 -8.85 -20.73 1.69
C ILE A 344 -8.63 -19.24 1.97
N LEU A 345 -8.50 -18.86 3.24
CA LEU A 345 -8.29 -17.46 3.65
C LEU A 345 -6.84 -16.97 3.47
N ASN A 346 -5.87 -17.87 3.36
CA ASN A 346 -4.45 -17.51 3.21
C ASN A 346 -3.98 -17.32 1.77
N PHE A 347 -4.78 -17.72 0.77
CA PHE A 347 -4.39 -17.62 -0.63
C PHE A 347 -5.44 -16.87 -1.47
N THR A 348 -4.99 -16.22 -2.54
CA THR A 348 -5.93 -15.59 -3.49
C THR A 348 -6.70 -16.65 -4.27
N PRO A 349 -7.91 -16.32 -4.81
CA PRO A 349 -8.68 -17.26 -5.63
C PRO A 349 -7.87 -17.83 -6.81
N GLU A 350 -7.00 -17.01 -7.42
CA GLU A 350 -6.12 -17.40 -8.53
C GLU A 350 -5.06 -18.42 -8.09
N ALA A 351 -4.47 -18.21 -6.92
CA ALA A 351 -3.49 -19.14 -6.35
C ALA A 351 -4.14 -20.48 -6.03
N ILE A 352 -5.33 -20.47 -5.41
CA ILE A 352 -6.08 -21.69 -5.11
C ILE A 352 -6.49 -22.43 -6.39
N GLU A 353 -6.97 -21.71 -7.42
CA GLU A 353 -7.27 -22.30 -8.72
C GLU A 353 -6.05 -23.01 -9.30
N ARG A 354 -4.89 -22.36 -9.26
CA ARG A 354 -3.63 -22.95 -9.71
C ARG A 354 -3.23 -24.16 -8.89
N HIS A 355 -3.36 -24.13 -7.57
CA HIS A 355 -3.08 -25.27 -6.71
C HIS A 355 -3.98 -26.46 -7.03
N ILE A 356 -5.27 -26.24 -7.33
CA ILE A 356 -6.21 -27.30 -7.76
C ILE A 356 -5.76 -27.92 -9.10
N GLN A 357 -5.37 -27.08 -10.06
CA GLN A 357 -4.90 -27.55 -11.38
C GLN A 357 -3.62 -28.38 -11.27
N LEU A 358 -2.68 -27.93 -10.42
CA LEU A 358 -1.41 -28.62 -10.17
C LEU A 358 -1.62 -29.95 -9.43
N LYS A 359 -2.51 -29.96 -8.45
CA LYS A 359 -2.89 -31.21 -7.75
C LYS A 359 -3.48 -32.24 -8.71
N ALA A 360 -4.31 -31.82 -9.65
CA ALA A 360 -4.86 -32.71 -10.66
C ALA A 360 -3.78 -33.32 -11.60
N GLN A 361 -2.66 -32.63 -11.80
CA GLN A 361 -1.51 -33.15 -12.57
C GLN A 361 -0.64 -34.13 -11.76
N MET A 362 -0.78 -34.12 -10.42
CA MET A 362 -0.01 -34.97 -9.52
C MET A 362 -0.50 -36.45 -9.46
N SER A 363 -1.57 -36.80 -10.20
CA SER A 363 -2.28 -38.08 -10.07
C SER A 363 -1.40 -39.36 -10.12
N ASP A 364 -0.23 -39.29 -10.74
CA ASP A 364 0.72 -40.44 -10.86
C ASP A 364 2.10 -40.15 -10.23
N GLN A 365 2.28 -38.99 -9.59
CA GLN A 365 3.55 -38.59 -8.95
C GLN A 365 3.36 -38.49 -7.43
N LEU A 366 4.37 -38.95 -6.68
CA LEU A 366 4.36 -38.91 -5.20
C LEU A 366 4.49 -37.47 -4.66
N SER A 367 5.10 -36.60 -5.43
CA SER A 367 5.25 -35.16 -5.08
C SER A 367 5.32 -34.29 -6.32
N LEU A 368 5.01 -33.01 -6.13
CA LEU A 368 5.15 -31.96 -7.13
C LEU A 368 5.89 -30.79 -6.49
N VAL A 369 6.92 -30.29 -7.17
CA VAL A 369 7.71 -29.14 -6.72
C VAL A 369 7.79 -28.12 -7.84
N LEU A 370 7.34 -26.90 -7.57
CA LEU A 370 7.44 -25.75 -8.48
C LEU A 370 8.19 -24.63 -7.80
N ALA A 371 9.05 -23.95 -8.56
CA ALA A 371 9.78 -22.77 -8.11
C ALA A 371 9.41 -21.59 -8.98
N GLU A 372 9.09 -20.48 -8.35
CA GLU A 372 8.78 -19.19 -9.00
C GLU A 372 9.77 -18.14 -8.58
N ASP A 373 10.36 -17.46 -9.55
CA ASP A 373 11.25 -16.32 -9.29
C ASP A 373 10.44 -15.08 -8.90
N ARG A 374 10.67 -14.59 -7.68
CA ARG A 374 10.10 -13.35 -7.13
C ARG A 374 11.14 -12.22 -7.12
N ARG A 375 12.18 -12.29 -7.98
CA ARG A 375 13.29 -11.35 -8.15
C ARG A 375 14.29 -11.30 -7.00
N THR A 376 13.86 -11.27 -5.74
CA THR A 376 14.72 -11.19 -4.54
C THR A 376 14.78 -12.49 -3.74
N TYR A 377 13.85 -13.37 -3.98
CA TYR A 377 13.72 -14.71 -3.40
C TYR A 377 12.97 -15.62 -4.37
N TRP A 378 12.88 -16.89 -4.05
CA TRP A 378 12.11 -17.86 -4.81
C TRP A 378 10.96 -18.36 -3.95
N SER A 379 9.77 -18.47 -4.54
CA SER A 379 8.63 -19.11 -3.89
C SER A 379 8.52 -20.54 -4.41
N LEU A 380 8.67 -21.52 -3.51
CA LEU A 380 8.54 -22.93 -3.81
C LEU A 380 7.20 -23.45 -3.32
N LEU A 381 6.45 -24.04 -4.24
CA LEU A 381 5.27 -24.83 -3.93
C LEU A 381 5.68 -26.30 -3.90
N VAL A 382 5.50 -26.96 -2.75
CA VAL A 382 5.70 -28.39 -2.56
C VAL A 382 4.35 -29.03 -2.27
N MET A 383 3.94 -29.98 -3.10
CA MET A 383 2.75 -30.80 -2.86
C MET A 383 3.17 -32.26 -2.72
N ALA A 384 2.74 -32.92 -1.66
CA ALA A 384 3.04 -34.34 -1.42
C ALA A 384 1.94 -34.97 -0.55
N LYS A 385 1.97 -36.31 -0.42
CA LYS A 385 1.14 -36.99 0.59
C LYS A 385 1.68 -36.68 1.98
N ASP A 386 0.83 -36.17 2.87
CA ASP A 386 1.22 -35.84 4.24
C ASP A 386 1.61 -37.11 5.01
N ARG A 387 2.75 -37.04 5.69
CA ARG A 387 3.28 -38.11 6.53
C ARG A 387 4.27 -37.58 7.56
N THR A 388 4.46 -38.34 8.62
CA THR A 388 5.40 -37.96 9.68
C THR A 388 6.80 -37.72 9.13
N GLY A 389 7.37 -36.55 9.40
CA GLY A 389 8.71 -36.18 8.97
C GLY A 389 8.79 -35.54 7.57
N LEU A 390 7.67 -35.29 6.87
CA LEU A 390 7.65 -34.63 5.56
C LEU A 390 8.42 -33.32 5.58
N LEU A 391 8.08 -32.41 6.48
CA LEU A 391 8.74 -31.10 6.61
C LEU A 391 10.23 -31.21 6.94
N ALA A 392 10.61 -32.16 7.82
CA ALA A 392 12.01 -32.36 8.14
C ALA A 392 12.83 -32.79 6.91
N ARG A 393 12.25 -33.57 6.03
CA ARG A 393 12.87 -33.95 4.75
C ARG A 393 12.95 -32.78 3.78
N VAL A 394 11.85 -32.04 3.63
CA VAL A 394 11.81 -30.83 2.78
C VAL A 394 12.88 -29.84 3.23
N PHE A 395 12.92 -29.47 4.52
CA PHE A 395 13.91 -28.52 5.03
C PHE A 395 15.35 -29.08 4.99
N GLY A 396 15.52 -30.39 5.18
CA GLY A 396 16.82 -31.03 5.03
C GLY A 396 17.37 -30.92 3.60
N ILE A 397 16.52 -31.08 2.59
CA ILE A 397 16.91 -30.89 1.18
C ILE A 397 17.18 -29.41 0.89
N MET A 398 16.37 -28.48 1.40
CA MET A 398 16.66 -27.04 1.26
C MET A 398 18.04 -26.69 1.82
N ALA A 399 18.37 -27.19 3.01
CA ALA A 399 19.68 -26.98 3.64
C ALA A 399 20.81 -27.59 2.81
N LEU A 400 20.62 -28.83 2.27
CA LEU A 400 21.59 -29.49 1.39
C LEU A 400 21.88 -28.66 0.12
N HIS A 401 20.88 -27.95 -0.37
CA HIS A 401 20.98 -27.07 -1.53
C HIS A 401 21.35 -25.61 -1.19
N ASN A 402 21.78 -25.33 0.04
CA ASN A 402 22.13 -23.99 0.53
C ASN A 402 21.00 -22.95 0.33
N LEU A 403 19.77 -23.37 0.54
CA LEU A 403 18.61 -22.48 0.56
C LEU A 403 18.22 -22.19 2.00
N ASN A 404 18.16 -20.91 2.33
CA ASN A 404 17.56 -20.43 3.57
C ASN A 404 16.07 -20.26 3.36
N VAL A 405 15.27 -20.87 4.21
CA VAL A 405 13.82 -20.67 4.25
C VAL A 405 13.56 -19.36 4.97
N LEU A 406 12.94 -18.41 4.27
CA LEU A 406 12.56 -17.10 4.79
C LEU A 406 11.18 -17.16 5.44
N ALA A 407 10.27 -17.94 4.82
CA ALA A 407 8.89 -18.13 5.23
C ALA A 407 8.38 -19.51 4.82
N ALA A 408 7.39 -20.01 5.54
CA ALA A 408 6.72 -21.27 5.24
C ALA A 408 5.23 -21.17 5.56
N GLN A 409 4.37 -21.51 4.59
CA GLN A 409 2.93 -21.71 4.77
C GLN A 409 2.68 -23.20 4.54
N ILE A 410 2.13 -23.88 5.55
CA ILE A 410 2.04 -25.35 5.60
C ILE A 410 0.61 -25.73 5.86
N PHE A 411 0.01 -26.49 4.94
CA PHE A 411 -1.37 -26.95 5.05
C PHE A 411 -1.50 -28.40 4.66
N THR A 412 -2.41 -29.11 5.33
CA THR A 412 -2.82 -30.45 4.93
C THR A 412 -4.30 -30.44 4.55
N LEU A 413 -4.61 -30.82 3.33
CA LEU A 413 -5.98 -30.96 2.83
C LEU A 413 -6.67 -32.17 3.45
N GLY A 414 -8.01 -32.18 3.44
CA GLY A 414 -8.82 -33.26 4.01
C GLY A 414 -8.61 -34.65 3.37
N ASP A 415 -7.98 -34.74 2.21
CA ASP A 415 -7.59 -35.99 1.56
C ASP A 415 -6.16 -36.45 1.88
N GLY A 416 -5.47 -35.75 2.80
CA GLY A 416 -4.10 -36.04 3.21
C GLY A 416 -3.04 -35.51 2.24
N THR A 417 -3.36 -34.58 1.36
CA THR A 417 -2.37 -33.87 0.54
C THR A 417 -1.79 -32.71 1.35
N ALA A 418 -0.48 -32.68 1.57
CA ALA A 418 0.24 -31.52 2.08
C ALA A 418 0.48 -30.51 0.94
N ILE A 419 0.26 -29.23 1.22
CA ILE A 419 0.57 -28.10 0.34
C ILE A 419 1.44 -27.15 1.16
N ASP A 420 2.73 -27.09 0.84
CA ASP A 420 3.70 -26.25 1.51
C ASP A 420 4.18 -25.17 0.53
N VAL A 421 4.03 -23.91 0.90
CA VAL A 421 4.57 -22.77 0.14
C VAL A 421 5.72 -22.18 0.93
N LEU A 422 6.93 -22.25 0.37
CA LEU A 422 8.17 -21.88 1.03
C LEU A 422 8.84 -20.74 0.27
N ASP A 423 9.05 -19.62 0.91
CA ASP A 423 9.88 -18.56 0.37
C ASP A 423 11.32 -18.82 0.75
N VAL A 424 12.19 -18.95 -0.25
CA VAL A 424 13.58 -19.37 -0.05
C VAL A 424 14.55 -18.43 -0.74
N LYS A 425 15.75 -18.31 -0.17
CA LYS A 425 16.84 -17.52 -0.74
C LYS A 425 18.13 -18.32 -0.67
N SER A 426 18.95 -18.24 -1.73
CA SER A 426 20.29 -18.83 -1.70
C SER A 426 21.14 -18.21 -0.59
N SER A 427 21.75 -19.02 0.24
CA SER A 427 22.71 -18.59 1.28
C SER A 427 24.08 -18.24 0.70
N VAL A 428 24.34 -18.62 -0.55
CA VAL A 428 25.55 -18.32 -1.30
C VAL A 428 25.19 -17.27 -2.35
N ASN A 429 26.00 -16.23 -2.50
CA ASN A 429 25.78 -15.12 -3.47
C ASN A 429 25.80 -15.57 -4.96
N LYS A 430 25.37 -16.78 -5.25
CA LYS A 430 25.25 -17.37 -6.58
C LYS A 430 23.77 -17.45 -6.94
N GLY A 431 23.39 -16.93 -8.10
CA GLY A 431 22.05 -17.14 -8.63
C GLY A 431 21.76 -18.62 -8.79
N TYR A 432 20.52 -19.03 -8.53
CA TYR A 432 20.03 -20.37 -8.76
C TYR A 432 19.62 -20.49 -10.22
N ASP A 433 20.18 -21.48 -10.95
CA ASP A 433 19.84 -21.73 -12.35
C ASP A 433 18.85 -22.91 -12.50
N GLU A 434 18.42 -23.17 -13.72
CA GLU A 434 17.45 -24.24 -14.01
C GLU A 434 18.01 -25.64 -13.64
N GLN A 435 19.33 -25.84 -13.72
CA GLN A 435 19.97 -27.12 -13.35
C GLN A 435 19.97 -27.31 -11.84
N ASP A 436 20.16 -26.25 -11.06
CA ASP A 436 20.10 -26.27 -9.60
C ASP A 436 18.67 -26.67 -9.14
N TRP A 437 17.62 -26.09 -9.79
CA TRP A 437 16.22 -26.43 -9.51
C TRP A 437 15.88 -27.88 -9.87
N GLU A 438 16.33 -28.37 -11.01
CA GLU A 438 16.13 -29.78 -11.39
C GLU A 438 16.86 -30.75 -10.46
N ALA A 439 18.04 -30.39 -9.95
CA ALA A 439 18.73 -31.17 -8.94
C ALA A 439 17.97 -31.19 -7.61
N LEU A 440 17.45 -30.05 -7.17
CA LEU A 440 16.64 -29.95 -5.96
C LEU A 440 15.35 -30.78 -6.07
N LYS A 441 14.62 -30.66 -7.19
CA LYS A 441 13.41 -31.47 -7.44
C LYS A 441 13.69 -32.95 -7.38
N ARG A 442 14.78 -33.44 -8.03
CA ARG A 442 15.18 -34.83 -7.97
C ARG A 442 15.47 -35.31 -6.55
N ASN A 443 16.21 -34.50 -5.79
CA ASN A 443 16.56 -34.86 -4.41
C ASN A 443 15.34 -34.83 -3.47
N LEU A 444 14.40 -33.90 -3.68
CA LEU A 444 13.13 -33.87 -2.96
C LEU A 444 12.30 -35.12 -3.28
N ASN A 445 12.13 -35.44 -4.56
CA ASN A 445 11.39 -36.64 -4.95
C ASN A 445 12.01 -37.92 -4.34
N LEU A 446 13.33 -38.08 -4.41
CA LEU A 446 14.01 -39.21 -3.77
C LEU A 446 13.78 -39.24 -2.25
N ALA A 447 13.85 -38.10 -1.57
CA ALA A 447 13.62 -38.02 -0.13
C ALA A 447 12.16 -38.27 0.25
N LEU A 448 11.22 -38.04 -0.67
CA LEU A 448 9.80 -38.24 -0.47
C LEU A 448 9.31 -39.62 -0.92
N ASP A 449 10.09 -40.39 -1.67
CA ASP A 449 9.77 -41.75 -2.09
C ASP A 449 10.10 -42.83 -1.01
N ASP A 450 11.02 -42.50 -0.08
CA ASP A 450 11.39 -43.35 1.09
C ASP A 450 10.47 -43.10 2.30
#